data_70e14946885fc27d57bedef69f0c1ca2
#
_entry.id   70e14946885fc27d57bedef69f0c1ca2
#
_cell.length_a   1.000
_cell.length_b   1.000
_cell.length_c   1.000
_cell.angle_alpha   90.00
_cell.angle_beta   90.00
_cell.angle_gamma   90.00
#
_symmetry.space_group_name_H-M   'P 1'
#
loop_
_entity.id
_entity.type
_entity.pdbx_description
1 polymer ?
#
loop_
_entity_poly.entity_id
_entity_poly.type
_entity_poly.pdbx_seq_one_letter_code
_entity_poly.pdbx_strand_id
1 'polypeptide(L)'
;MSGGISGAQKHIKEKALIAYYVHCYGHKLNLVLTSVAKNVPQASEFFSLLEEVYIFASNAVVHEKFLSIQREMFPEEQIRELQHLSDTRWCCQATSCDKALLRLECIIRLLKETSADDTGARAASARGLLAQMDAEFVCLLQFFFEILRKINKVSQQLQDKQADLGKAAKLISCLREDLADVRNSNLIENYSNRVDDLCKNVTFHQQ
;
A
#
# COMPACT_ATOMS: atom_id res chain seq x y z
N MET A 1 24.32 -3.96 0.02
CA MET A 1 25.00 -4.86 0.99
C MET A 1 25.52 -6.16 0.37
N SER A 2 24.91 -6.66 -0.70
CA SER A 2 25.27 -7.92 -1.39
C SER A 2 26.08 -7.76 -2.69
N GLY A 3 26.64 -6.58 -2.96
CA GLY A 3 27.44 -6.36 -4.17
C GLY A 3 28.70 -7.22 -4.17
N GLY A 4 28.88 -8.02 -5.25
CA GLY A 4 30.01 -8.96 -5.38
C GLY A 4 31.40 -8.32 -5.45
N ILE A 5 31.49 -7.01 -5.74
CA ILE A 5 32.76 -6.29 -5.93
C ILE A 5 33.15 -5.47 -4.69
N SER A 6 32.22 -4.78 -4.04
CA SER A 6 32.51 -3.87 -2.91
C SER A 6 31.49 -3.92 -1.78
N GLY A 7 30.65 -4.95 -1.71
CA GLY A 7 29.66 -5.10 -0.66
C GLY A 7 30.26 -5.51 0.69
N ALA A 8 29.61 -5.14 1.81
CA ALA A 8 30.01 -5.52 3.17
C ALA A 8 30.27 -7.03 3.31
N GLN A 9 29.53 -7.87 2.56
CA GLN A 9 29.71 -9.31 2.51
C GLN A 9 31.14 -9.71 2.15
N LYS A 10 31.75 -9.06 1.13
CA LYS A 10 33.11 -9.37 0.69
C LYS A 10 34.13 -9.04 1.78
N HIS A 11 34.02 -7.86 2.38
CA HIS A 11 34.93 -7.43 3.45
C HIS A 11 34.83 -8.29 4.70
N ILE A 12 33.64 -8.79 5.04
CA ILE A 12 33.45 -9.73 6.16
C ILE A 12 34.09 -11.08 5.80
N LYS A 13 33.88 -11.59 4.57
CA LYS A 13 34.41 -12.87 4.14
C LYS A 13 35.94 -12.87 4.05
N GLU A 14 36.56 -11.73 3.71
CA GLU A 14 38.00 -11.56 3.73
C GLU A 14 38.60 -11.66 5.15
N LYS A 15 37.88 -11.23 6.16
CA LYS A 15 38.31 -11.26 7.58
C LYS A 15 37.86 -12.51 8.32
N ALA A 16 36.80 -13.16 7.88
CA ALA A 16 36.22 -14.34 8.52
C ALA A 16 35.89 -15.40 7.45
N LEU A 17 36.87 -16.25 7.14
CA LEU A 17 36.81 -17.26 6.06
C LEU A 17 35.66 -18.27 6.22
N ILE A 18 35.22 -18.51 7.45
CA ILE A 18 34.12 -19.44 7.78
C ILE A 18 32.75 -18.74 7.87
N ALA A 19 32.70 -17.42 7.63
CA ALA A 19 31.45 -16.68 7.64
C ALA A 19 30.61 -16.99 6.40
N TYR A 20 29.39 -17.46 6.58
CA TYR A 20 28.39 -17.65 5.52
C TYR A 20 27.47 -16.46 5.47
N TYR A 21 27.27 -15.92 4.26
CA TYR A 21 26.29 -14.89 4.03
C TYR A 21 24.92 -15.53 3.70
N VAL A 22 23.94 -15.25 4.52
CA VAL A 22 22.56 -15.69 4.30
C VAL A 22 21.67 -14.48 4.11
N HIS A 23 20.95 -14.41 2.98
CA HIS A 23 19.91 -13.42 2.81
C HIS A 23 18.72 -13.70 3.72
N CYS A 24 18.25 -12.67 4.42
CA CYS A 24 16.99 -12.74 5.15
C CYS A 24 15.85 -13.10 4.19
N TYR A 25 15.04 -14.09 4.52
CA TYR A 25 13.90 -14.53 3.70
C TYR A 25 12.86 -13.42 3.50
N GLY A 26 12.59 -12.62 4.54
CA GLY A 26 11.73 -11.44 4.43
C GLY A 26 12.26 -10.43 3.41
N HIS A 27 13.59 -10.23 3.34
CA HIS A 27 14.18 -9.36 2.31
C HIS A 27 14.03 -9.94 0.91
N LYS A 28 14.23 -11.26 0.73
CA LYS A 28 14.01 -11.93 -0.57
C LYS A 28 12.55 -11.80 -1.02
N LEU A 29 11.60 -12.03 -0.13
CA LEU A 29 10.18 -11.85 -0.41
C LEU A 29 9.89 -10.41 -0.85
N ASN A 30 10.44 -9.43 -0.14
CA ASN A 30 10.31 -8.01 -0.48
C ASN A 30 10.84 -7.69 -1.89
N LEU A 31 11.99 -8.22 -2.29
CA LEU A 31 12.55 -8.02 -3.62
C LEU A 31 11.68 -8.61 -4.73
N VAL A 32 11.12 -9.81 -4.52
CA VAL A 32 10.21 -10.46 -5.48
C VAL A 32 8.97 -9.59 -5.68
N LEU A 33 8.36 -9.14 -4.61
CA LEU A 33 7.16 -8.30 -4.66
C LEU A 33 7.39 -6.97 -5.36
N THR A 34 8.51 -6.29 -5.03
CA THR A 34 8.90 -5.05 -5.70
C THR A 34 9.08 -5.26 -7.19
N SER A 35 9.70 -6.38 -7.60
CA SER A 35 9.87 -6.70 -9.00
C SER A 35 8.53 -6.95 -9.70
N VAL A 36 7.62 -7.70 -9.07
CA VAL A 36 6.30 -7.99 -9.63
C VAL A 36 5.49 -6.71 -9.84
N ALA A 37 5.40 -5.84 -8.83
CA ALA A 37 4.63 -4.60 -8.94
C ALA A 37 5.15 -3.65 -10.01
N LYS A 38 6.47 -3.55 -10.16
CA LYS A 38 7.07 -2.71 -11.22
C LYS A 38 6.81 -3.24 -12.63
N ASN A 39 6.57 -4.54 -12.78
CA ASN A 39 6.33 -5.18 -14.07
C ASN A 39 4.85 -5.33 -14.44
N VAL A 40 3.93 -4.95 -13.55
CA VAL A 40 2.47 -4.94 -13.81
C VAL A 40 2.02 -3.48 -13.91
N PRO A 41 1.68 -2.99 -15.12
CA PRO A 41 1.36 -1.58 -15.34
C PRO A 41 0.26 -1.06 -14.41
N GLN A 42 -0.85 -1.80 -14.27
CA GLN A 42 -1.97 -1.41 -13.41
C GLN A 42 -1.58 -1.27 -11.93
N ALA A 43 -0.66 -2.12 -11.44
CA ALA A 43 -0.14 -2.00 -10.09
C ALA A 43 0.75 -0.75 -9.94
N SER A 44 1.58 -0.48 -10.94
CA SER A 44 2.45 0.71 -10.95
C SER A 44 1.63 2.00 -10.97
N GLU A 45 0.61 2.07 -11.81
CA GLU A 45 -0.31 3.22 -11.91
C GLU A 45 -1.08 3.43 -10.61
N PHE A 46 -1.64 2.36 -10.04
CA PHE A 46 -2.32 2.40 -8.74
C PHE A 46 -1.44 2.96 -7.62
N PHE A 47 -0.22 2.42 -7.46
CA PHE A 47 0.67 2.91 -6.41
C PHE A 47 1.17 4.33 -6.67
N SER A 48 1.35 4.74 -7.92
CA SER A 48 1.67 6.12 -8.26
C SER A 48 0.55 7.08 -7.86
N LEU A 49 -0.70 6.74 -8.16
CA LEU A 49 -1.87 7.53 -7.77
C LEU A 49 -2.01 7.60 -6.24
N LEU A 50 -1.81 6.48 -5.54
CA LEU A 50 -1.85 6.45 -4.07
C LEU A 50 -0.78 7.35 -3.44
N GLU A 51 0.42 7.40 -4.03
CA GLU A 51 1.50 8.30 -3.61
C GLU A 51 1.16 9.77 -3.91
N GLU A 52 0.58 10.08 -5.06
CA GLU A 52 0.15 11.43 -5.40
C GLU A 52 -0.92 11.94 -4.42
N VAL A 53 -1.87 11.09 -4.02
CA VAL A 53 -2.85 11.41 -2.96
C VAL A 53 -2.16 11.71 -1.64
N TYR A 54 -1.16 10.92 -1.25
CA TYR A 54 -0.38 11.20 -0.05
C TYR A 54 0.35 12.54 -0.13
N ILE A 55 1.05 12.80 -1.24
CA ILE A 55 1.80 14.06 -1.44
C ILE A 55 0.84 15.26 -1.39
N PHE A 56 -0.32 15.16 -2.05
CA PHE A 56 -1.34 16.19 -2.04
C PHE A 56 -1.85 16.47 -0.62
N ALA A 57 -2.24 15.43 0.11
CA ALA A 57 -2.75 15.54 1.47
C ALA A 57 -1.69 15.98 2.51
N SER A 58 -0.41 15.82 2.19
CA SER A 58 0.72 16.25 3.05
C SER A 58 1.09 17.71 2.91
N ASN A 59 0.51 18.44 1.95
CA ASN A 59 0.69 19.89 1.88
C ASN A 59 0.06 20.56 3.11
N ALA A 60 0.77 21.47 3.79
CA ALA A 60 0.39 22.00 5.09
C ALA A 60 -1.06 22.50 5.17
N VAL A 61 -1.53 23.25 4.17
CA VAL A 61 -2.92 23.77 4.13
C VAL A 61 -3.93 22.66 3.91
N VAL A 62 -3.62 21.72 3.01
CA VAL A 62 -4.49 20.58 2.70
C VAL A 62 -4.52 19.59 3.86
N HIS A 63 -3.40 19.42 4.55
CA HIS A 63 -3.28 18.54 5.71
C HIS A 63 -4.17 18.99 6.86
N GLU A 64 -4.16 20.27 7.22
CA GLU A 64 -5.06 20.81 8.25
C GLU A 64 -6.54 20.58 7.89
N LYS A 65 -6.89 20.76 6.60
CA LYS A 65 -8.23 20.47 6.11
C LYS A 65 -8.56 18.97 6.23
N PHE A 66 -7.63 18.09 5.89
CA PHE A 66 -7.77 16.64 6.03
C PHE A 66 -8.01 16.22 7.49
N LEU A 67 -7.28 16.82 8.43
CA LEU A 67 -7.47 16.58 9.86
C LEU A 67 -8.84 17.07 10.35
N SER A 68 -9.26 18.24 9.88
CA SER A 68 -10.59 18.80 10.21
C SER A 68 -11.73 17.90 9.74
N ILE A 69 -11.65 17.41 8.50
CA ILE A 69 -12.61 16.47 7.91
C ILE A 69 -12.68 15.18 8.72
N GLN A 70 -11.54 14.64 9.16
CA GLN A 70 -11.53 13.43 9.99
C GLN A 70 -12.21 13.66 11.35
N ARG A 71 -11.95 14.80 12.02
CA ARG A 71 -12.60 15.13 13.31
C ARG A 71 -14.11 15.27 13.16
N GLU A 72 -14.55 15.78 12.03
CA GLU A 72 -15.99 15.95 11.75
C GLU A 72 -16.68 14.61 11.43
N MET A 73 -16.05 13.81 10.55
CA MET A 73 -16.65 12.54 10.08
C MET A 73 -16.52 11.41 11.11
N PHE A 74 -15.45 11.41 11.89
CA PHE A 74 -15.10 10.34 12.84
C PHE A 74 -14.71 10.93 14.21
N PRO A 75 -15.64 11.62 14.92
CA PRO A 75 -15.30 12.36 16.15
C PRO A 75 -14.81 11.45 17.29
N GLU A 76 -15.24 10.19 17.32
CA GLU A 76 -14.86 9.22 18.35
C GLU A 76 -13.61 8.41 17.99
N GLU A 77 -13.09 8.58 16.78
CA GLU A 77 -11.93 7.84 16.33
C GLU A 77 -10.66 8.66 16.42
N GLN A 78 -9.53 7.94 16.57
CA GLN A 78 -8.22 8.60 16.47
C GLN A 78 -7.95 9.06 15.05
N ILE A 79 -7.35 10.25 14.92
CA ILE A 79 -6.85 10.76 13.65
C ILE A 79 -5.81 9.81 13.08
N ARG A 80 -5.91 9.55 11.79
CA ARG A 80 -4.99 8.67 11.06
C ARG A 80 -4.27 9.45 9.98
N GLU A 81 -2.97 9.50 10.08
CA GLU A 81 -2.12 10.06 9.04
C GLU A 81 -1.99 9.10 7.87
N LEU A 82 -2.03 9.62 6.64
CA LEU A 82 -1.68 8.82 5.47
C LEU A 82 -0.20 8.42 5.53
N GLN A 83 0.16 7.38 4.79
CA GLN A 83 1.51 6.83 4.83
C GLN A 83 2.20 7.01 3.49
N HIS A 84 3.40 7.58 3.51
CA HIS A 84 4.28 7.63 2.35
C HIS A 84 4.62 6.23 1.84
N LEU A 85 4.55 6.04 0.54
CA LEU A 85 5.04 4.83 -0.10
C LEU A 85 6.57 4.82 -0.08
N SER A 86 7.14 3.69 0.29
CA SER A 86 8.59 3.47 0.22
C SER A 86 8.90 2.51 -0.89
N ASP A 87 9.73 2.91 -1.84
CA ASP A 87 10.17 2.06 -2.96
C ASP A 87 10.88 0.78 -2.53
N THR A 88 11.34 0.73 -1.28
CA THR A 88 12.20 -0.36 -0.79
C THR A 88 11.54 -1.30 0.19
N ARG A 89 10.32 -0.99 0.69
CA ARG A 89 9.66 -1.78 1.75
C ARG A 89 8.17 -1.97 1.51
N TRP A 90 7.77 -3.18 1.20
CA TRP A 90 6.37 -3.58 1.02
C TRP A 90 5.48 -3.40 2.24
N CYS A 91 6.03 -3.42 3.44
CA CYS A 91 5.27 -3.09 4.64
C CYS A 91 4.72 -1.66 4.61
N CYS A 92 5.43 -0.72 3.98
CA CYS A 92 4.94 0.65 3.81
C CYS A 92 3.74 0.70 2.86
N GLN A 93 3.76 -0.08 1.78
CA GLN A 93 2.64 -0.17 0.83
C GLN A 93 1.40 -0.80 1.50
N ALA A 94 1.58 -1.87 2.28
CA ALA A 94 0.49 -2.46 3.04
C ALA A 94 -0.14 -1.46 4.01
N THR A 95 0.69 -0.71 4.73
CA THR A 95 0.22 0.33 5.68
C THR A 95 -0.43 1.50 4.95
N SER A 96 0.09 1.90 3.77
CA SER A 96 -0.50 2.97 2.96
C SER A 96 -1.88 2.57 2.46
N CYS A 97 -2.06 1.36 1.92
CA CYS A 97 -3.36 0.85 1.51
C CYS A 97 -4.35 0.78 2.69
N ASP A 98 -3.91 0.28 3.86
CA ASP A 98 -4.73 0.20 5.07
C ASP A 98 -5.26 1.58 5.49
N LYS A 99 -4.37 2.56 5.60
CA LYS A 99 -4.72 3.92 6.00
C LYS A 99 -5.59 4.64 4.98
N ALA A 100 -5.31 4.46 3.69
CA ALA A 100 -6.09 5.05 2.61
C ALA A 100 -7.51 4.46 2.58
N LEU A 101 -7.66 3.14 2.74
CA LEU A 101 -8.96 2.48 2.76
C LEU A 101 -9.80 2.93 3.96
N LEU A 102 -9.20 3.00 5.15
CA LEU A 102 -9.87 3.45 6.37
C LEU A 102 -10.30 4.92 6.34
N ARG A 103 -9.72 5.74 5.49
CA ARG A 103 -10.02 7.18 5.36
C ARG A 103 -10.40 7.58 3.93
N LEU A 104 -10.85 6.61 3.13
CA LEU A 104 -11.22 6.83 1.74
C LEU A 104 -12.27 7.94 1.59
N GLU A 105 -13.30 7.91 2.42
CA GLU A 105 -14.37 8.92 2.42
C GLU A 105 -13.83 10.32 2.76
N CYS A 106 -12.91 10.42 3.73
CA CYS A 106 -12.25 11.69 4.06
C CYS A 106 -11.39 12.20 2.91
N ILE A 107 -10.66 11.30 2.22
CA ILE A 107 -9.83 11.66 1.07
C ILE A 107 -10.70 12.21 -0.06
N ILE A 108 -11.78 11.53 -0.38
CA ILE A 108 -12.70 11.96 -1.45
C ILE A 108 -13.37 13.29 -1.09
N ARG A 109 -13.82 13.46 0.14
CA ARG A 109 -14.38 14.74 0.62
C ARG A 109 -13.34 15.87 0.55
N LEU A 110 -12.10 15.60 0.97
CA LEU A 110 -10.99 16.55 0.88
C LEU A 110 -10.78 17.02 -0.57
N LEU A 111 -10.71 16.09 -1.52
CA LEU A 111 -10.51 16.41 -2.93
C LEU A 111 -11.69 17.18 -3.51
N LYS A 112 -12.94 16.81 -3.20
CA LYS A 112 -14.16 17.51 -3.64
C LYS A 112 -14.17 18.96 -3.13
N GLU A 113 -13.99 19.16 -1.84
CA GLU A 113 -14.00 20.49 -1.25
C GLU A 113 -12.85 21.35 -1.76
N THR A 114 -11.61 20.77 -1.87
CA THR A 114 -10.48 21.54 -2.40
C THR A 114 -10.67 21.89 -3.88
N SER A 115 -11.30 21.02 -4.66
CA SER A 115 -11.60 21.30 -6.06
C SER A 115 -12.63 22.40 -6.26
N ALA A 116 -13.52 22.62 -5.31
CA ALA A 116 -14.56 23.63 -5.33
C ALA A 116 -14.12 24.98 -4.76
N ASP A 117 -13.34 24.97 -3.68
CA ASP A 117 -12.98 26.15 -2.90
C ASP A 117 -11.76 26.92 -3.45
N ASP A 118 -10.89 26.24 -4.23
CA ASP A 118 -9.65 26.81 -4.74
C ASP A 118 -9.71 26.90 -6.31
N THR A 119 -9.26 28.02 -6.85
CA THR A 119 -9.22 28.27 -8.31
C THR A 119 -7.85 28.05 -8.94
N GLY A 120 -6.82 27.81 -8.12
CA GLY A 120 -5.44 27.70 -8.56
C GLY A 120 -4.99 26.26 -8.90
N ALA A 121 -3.69 26.08 -8.93
CA ALA A 121 -3.04 24.79 -9.23
C ALA A 121 -3.50 23.68 -8.28
N ARG A 122 -3.80 24.01 -7.02
CA ARG A 122 -4.27 23.05 -6.02
C ARG A 122 -5.65 22.49 -6.38
N ALA A 123 -6.59 23.33 -6.81
CA ALA A 123 -7.89 22.88 -7.27
C ALA A 123 -7.79 22.02 -8.54
N ALA A 124 -6.88 22.38 -9.46
CA ALA A 124 -6.61 21.58 -10.66
C ALA A 124 -6.05 20.20 -10.28
N SER A 125 -5.10 20.12 -9.34
CA SER A 125 -4.56 18.86 -8.83
C SER A 125 -5.63 18.02 -8.15
N ALA A 126 -6.47 18.63 -7.31
CA ALA A 126 -7.57 17.93 -6.63
C ALA A 126 -8.57 17.33 -7.62
N ARG A 127 -8.93 18.06 -8.69
CA ARG A 127 -9.79 17.56 -9.77
C ARG A 127 -9.15 16.39 -10.52
N GLY A 128 -7.84 16.49 -10.83
CA GLY A 128 -7.10 15.42 -11.50
C GLY A 128 -7.03 14.13 -10.69
N LEU A 129 -6.78 14.24 -9.39
CA LEU A 129 -6.78 13.09 -8.48
C LEU A 129 -8.18 12.49 -8.32
N LEU A 130 -9.20 13.32 -8.13
CA LEU A 130 -10.58 12.87 -7.97
C LEU A 130 -11.09 12.12 -9.21
N ALA A 131 -10.73 12.57 -10.41
CA ALA A 131 -11.12 11.92 -11.66
C ALA A 131 -10.46 10.53 -11.84
N GLN A 132 -9.32 10.28 -11.22
CA GLN A 132 -8.61 9.00 -11.28
C GLN A 132 -9.02 8.05 -10.16
N MET A 133 -9.63 8.54 -9.08
CA MET A 133 -10.12 7.73 -7.96
C MET A 133 -11.50 7.17 -8.28
N ASP A 134 -11.59 6.41 -9.34
CA ASP A 134 -12.81 5.75 -9.82
C ASP A 134 -13.08 4.39 -9.13
N ALA A 135 -14.06 3.65 -9.64
CA ALA A 135 -14.41 2.32 -9.13
C ALA A 135 -13.25 1.31 -9.28
N GLU A 136 -12.44 1.42 -10.34
CA GLU A 136 -11.27 0.56 -10.54
C GLU A 136 -10.21 0.82 -9.47
N PHE A 137 -9.93 2.10 -9.17
CA PHE A 137 -9.01 2.45 -8.08
C PHE A 137 -9.47 1.88 -6.74
N VAL A 138 -10.76 1.98 -6.40
CA VAL A 138 -11.32 1.45 -5.15
C VAL A 138 -11.23 -0.08 -5.10
N CYS A 139 -11.51 -0.76 -6.21
CA CYS A 139 -11.31 -2.20 -6.34
C CYS A 139 -9.84 -2.61 -6.11
N LEU A 140 -8.90 -1.91 -6.74
CA LEU A 140 -7.47 -2.16 -6.58
C LEU A 140 -6.99 -1.87 -5.15
N LEU A 141 -7.50 -0.82 -4.52
CA LEU A 141 -7.19 -0.48 -3.13
C LEU A 141 -7.61 -1.60 -2.17
N GLN A 142 -8.83 -2.13 -2.33
CA GLN A 142 -9.33 -3.25 -1.54
C GLN A 142 -8.52 -4.53 -1.82
N PHE A 143 -8.22 -4.82 -3.07
CA PHE A 143 -7.44 -5.98 -3.49
C PHE A 143 -6.02 -5.94 -2.91
N PHE A 144 -5.32 -4.82 -3.08
CA PHE A 144 -3.97 -4.67 -2.53
C PHE A 144 -3.95 -4.66 -1.01
N PHE A 145 -4.94 -4.06 -0.35
CA PHE A 145 -5.08 -4.13 1.10
C PHE A 145 -5.10 -5.59 1.59
N GLU A 146 -5.94 -6.45 1.01
CA GLU A 146 -6.06 -7.84 1.45
C GLU A 146 -4.82 -8.68 1.15
N ILE A 147 -4.26 -8.56 -0.05
CA ILE A 147 -3.05 -9.30 -0.45
C ILE A 147 -1.84 -8.87 0.37
N LEU A 148 -1.61 -7.56 0.46
CA LEU A 148 -0.45 -7.03 1.16
C LEU A 148 -0.50 -7.30 2.66
N ARG A 149 -1.69 -7.34 3.24
CA ARG A 149 -1.87 -7.73 4.65
C ARG A 149 -1.44 -9.18 4.90
N LYS A 150 -1.82 -10.12 4.01
CA LYS A 150 -1.39 -11.53 4.09
C LYS A 150 0.14 -11.65 3.95
N ILE A 151 0.69 -10.98 2.95
CA ILE A 151 2.14 -10.96 2.69
C ILE A 151 2.92 -10.34 3.85
N ASN A 152 2.45 -9.23 4.40
CA ASN A 152 3.11 -8.53 5.51
C ASN A 152 3.15 -9.40 6.77
N LYS A 153 2.07 -10.13 7.07
CA LYS A 153 2.03 -11.08 8.18
C LYS A 153 3.11 -12.17 8.05
N VAL A 154 3.26 -12.75 6.87
CA VAL A 154 4.31 -13.74 6.60
C VAL A 154 5.70 -13.10 6.63
N SER A 155 5.87 -11.91 6.05
CA SER A 155 7.14 -11.18 6.08
C SER A 155 7.64 -10.91 7.49
N GLN A 156 6.75 -10.51 8.40
CA GLN A 156 7.08 -10.31 9.82
C GLN A 156 7.53 -11.59 10.49
N GLN A 157 6.84 -12.71 10.24
CA GLN A 157 7.22 -14.01 10.79
C GLN A 157 8.56 -14.54 10.24
N LEU A 158 8.87 -14.23 8.97
CA LEU A 158 10.17 -14.57 8.36
C LEU A 158 11.33 -13.71 8.87
N GLN A 159 11.04 -12.59 9.52
CA GLN A 159 12.04 -11.72 10.15
C GLN A 159 12.27 -12.06 11.62
N ASP A 160 11.49 -12.98 12.19
CA ASP A 160 11.69 -13.46 13.54
C ASP A 160 13.08 -14.11 13.69
N LYS A 161 13.79 -13.74 14.74
CA LYS A 161 15.12 -14.29 15.05
C LYS A 161 15.11 -15.81 15.31
N GLN A 162 13.97 -16.37 15.65
CA GLN A 162 13.76 -17.80 15.91
C GLN A 162 13.22 -18.55 14.69
N ALA A 163 13.07 -17.90 13.53
CA ALA A 163 12.61 -18.55 12.33
C ALA A 163 13.68 -19.51 11.77
N ASP A 164 13.43 -20.81 11.86
CA ASP A 164 14.21 -21.84 11.18
C ASP A 164 13.80 -22.03 9.72
N LEU A 165 14.60 -22.80 9.00
CA LEU A 165 14.41 -23.05 7.57
C LEU A 165 13.09 -23.78 7.27
N GLY A 166 12.71 -24.75 8.12
CA GLY A 166 11.49 -25.54 7.96
C GLY A 166 10.23 -24.68 8.16
N LYS A 167 10.25 -23.83 9.20
CA LYS A 167 9.19 -22.87 9.47
C LYS A 167 9.05 -21.86 8.30
N ALA A 168 10.17 -21.35 7.80
CA ALA A 168 10.17 -20.42 6.68
C ALA A 168 9.57 -21.06 5.40
N ALA A 169 9.97 -22.29 5.07
CA ALA A 169 9.44 -23.02 3.92
C ALA A 169 7.92 -23.25 4.04
N LYS A 170 7.44 -23.64 5.22
CA LYS A 170 6.01 -23.82 5.49
C LYS A 170 5.22 -22.53 5.33
N LEU A 171 5.73 -21.42 5.89
CA LEU A 171 5.08 -20.10 5.78
C LEU A 171 4.94 -19.65 4.32
N ILE A 172 5.98 -19.85 3.50
CA ILE A 172 5.94 -19.49 2.08
C ILE A 172 4.99 -20.41 1.31
N SER A 173 4.94 -21.72 1.64
CA SER A 173 3.98 -22.65 1.01
C SER A 173 2.53 -22.22 1.32
N CYS A 174 2.20 -21.96 2.58
CA CYS A 174 0.88 -21.48 2.97
C CYS A 174 0.53 -20.15 2.27
N LEU A 175 1.47 -19.20 2.22
CA LEU A 175 1.22 -17.94 1.51
C LEU A 175 0.93 -18.17 0.02
N ARG A 176 1.64 -19.08 -0.63
CA ARG A 176 1.41 -19.42 -2.04
C ARG A 176 0.02 -20.04 -2.26
N GLU A 177 -0.41 -20.90 -1.35
CA GLU A 177 -1.75 -21.50 -1.36
C GLU A 177 -2.82 -20.42 -1.14
N ASP A 178 -2.66 -19.56 -0.12
CA ASP A 178 -3.55 -18.44 0.15
C ASP A 178 -3.71 -17.50 -1.06
N LEU A 179 -2.61 -17.20 -1.77
CA LEU A 179 -2.64 -16.36 -2.97
C LEU A 179 -3.27 -17.07 -4.18
N ALA A 180 -3.12 -18.40 -4.29
CA ALA A 180 -3.79 -19.19 -5.31
C ALA A 180 -5.31 -19.23 -5.07
N ASP A 181 -5.74 -19.35 -3.83
CA ASP A 181 -7.16 -19.28 -3.45
C ASP A 181 -7.77 -17.91 -3.75
N VAL A 182 -7.03 -16.85 -3.48
CA VAL A 182 -7.42 -15.48 -3.88
C VAL A 182 -7.63 -15.37 -5.39
N ARG A 183 -6.76 -15.98 -6.19
CA ARG A 183 -6.88 -16.00 -7.65
C ARG A 183 -8.08 -16.80 -8.16
N ASN A 184 -8.41 -17.90 -7.49
CA ASN A 184 -9.45 -18.86 -7.92
C ASN A 184 -10.83 -18.53 -7.35
N SER A 185 -10.93 -17.69 -6.34
CA SER A 185 -12.19 -17.26 -5.75
C SER A 185 -12.83 -16.17 -6.61
N ASN A 186 -14.17 -16.11 -6.63
CA ASN A 186 -14.95 -15.02 -7.24
C ASN A 186 -14.78 -13.70 -6.48
N LEU A 187 -13.54 -13.40 -6.07
CA LEU A 187 -13.23 -12.19 -5.29
C LEU A 187 -13.56 -10.91 -6.06
N ILE A 188 -13.44 -10.93 -7.39
CA ILE A 188 -13.81 -9.78 -8.23
C ILE A 188 -15.29 -9.46 -8.05
N GLU A 189 -16.18 -10.45 -8.01
CA GLU A 189 -17.61 -10.23 -7.73
C GLU A 189 -17.86 -9.75 -6.30
N ASN A 190 -17.14 -10.31 -5.32
CA ASN A 190 -17.23 -9.87 -3.92
C ASN A 190 -16.68 -8.45 -3.73
N TYR A 191 -15.63 -8.07 -4.47
CA TYR A 191 -15.11 -6.69 -4.47
C TYR A 191 -16.06 -5.74 -5.18
N SER A 192 -16.67 -6.13 -6.29
CA SER A 192 -17.66 -5.31 -6.99
C SER A 192 -18.81 -4.94 -6.07
N ASN A 193 -19.38 -5.89 -5.33
CA ASN A 193 -20.45 -5.63 -4.37
C ASN A 193 -20.01 -4.68 -3.23
N ARG A 194 -18.79 -4.84 -2.71
CA ARG A 194 -18.22 -3.95 -1.67
C ARG A 194 -17.89 -2.56 -2.23
N VAL A 195 -17.41 -2.50 -3.46
CA VAL A 195 -17.15 -1.24 -4.16
C VAL A 195 -18.46 -0.51 -4.43
N ASP A 196 -19.52 -1.22 -4.83
CA ASP A 196 -20.84 -0.64 -5.01
C ASP A 196 -21.39 -0.05 -3.70
N ASP A 197 -21.16 -0.70 -2.57
CA ASP A 197 -21.55 -0.18 -1.27
C ASP A 197 -20.69 1.03 -0.83
N LEU A 198 -19.38 0.98 -1.06
CA LEU A 198 -18.50 2.13 -0.84
C LEU A 198 -18.81 3.28 -1.82
N CYS A 199 -19.09 2.97 -3.08
CA CYS A 199 -19.48 3.97 -4.07
C CYS A 199 -20.86 4.58 -3.78
N LYS A 200 -21.81 3.85 -3.21
CA LYS A 200 -23.11 4.38 -2.76
C LYS A 200 -22.95 5.32 -1.55
N ASN A 201 -22.09 4.96 -0.59
CA ASN A 201 -21.79 5.79 0.57
C ASN A 201 -20.97 7.02 0.19
N VAL A 202 -20.07 6.87 -0.78
CA VAL A 202 -19.31 7.94 -1.41
C VAL A 202 -20.09 8.47 -2.62
N THR A 203 -21.28 9.01 -2.43
CA THR A 203 -22.10 9.53 -3.51
C THR A 203 -21.28 10.23 -4.58
N PHE A 204 -20.90 9.49 -5.64
CA PHE A 204 -20.45 10.09 -6.88
C PHE A 204 -21.67 10.76 -7.51
N HIS A 205 -22.05 11.92 -7.01
CA HIS A 205 -23.01 12.77 -7.67
C HIS A 205 -22.34 13.28 -8.95
N GLN A 206 -22.55 12.53 -10.03
CA GLN A 206 -22.60 13.11 -11.35
C GLN A 206 -23.90 13.94 -11.42
N GLN A 207 -23.78 15.23 -11.29
CA GLN A 207 -24.68 16.23 -11.85
C GLN A 207 -23.85 17.24 -12.61
#